data_b73b2e9495b246a626c2cfc19f7ade9b
#
_entry.id   b73b2e9495b246a626c2cfc19f7ade9b
#
_cell.length_a   1.000
_cell.length_b   1.000
_cell.length_c   1.000
_cell.angle_alpha   90.00
_cell.angle_beta   90.00
_cell.angle_gamma   90.00
#
_symmetry.space_group_name_H-M   'P 1'
#
loop_
_entity.id
_entity.type
_entity.pdbx_description
1 polymer ?
#
loop_
_entity_poly.entity_id
_entity_poly.type
_entity_poly.pdbx_seq_one_letter_code
_entity_poly.pdbx_strand_id
1 'polypeptide(L)'
;MMYENRTKVIQHLIDNPTKYKWSFDVHTNSFEMFVDNTQFILKNTGDTALYEYDVVFVVKDRKRYFLVRRDDEPLLRDLWLKLYNAYISAMYDYGWDKVCDVLKLDYNEK
;
A
#
# COMPACT_ATOMS: atom_id res chain seq x y z
N MET A 1 1.83 15.49 -20.88
CA MET A 1 0.52 15.80 -20.28
C MET A 1 0.02 14.70 -19.41
N MET A 2 -0.49 13.64 -20.00
CA MET A 2 -0.95 12.52 -19.19
C MET A 2 0.15 11.93 -18.34
N TYR A 3 1.34 11.86 -18.87
CA TYR A 3 2.49 11.34 -18.16
C TYR A 3 2.79 12.15 -16.91
N GLU A 4 2.74 13.48 -17.04
CA GLU A 4 2.99 14.35 -15.91
C GLU A 4 1.93 14.19 -14.82
N ASN A 5 0.67 14.06 -15.23
CA ASN A 5 -0.41 13.87 -14.26
C ASN A 5 -0.28 12.55 -13.52
N ARG A 6 0.14 11.51 -14.22
CA ARG A 6 0.34 10.20 -13.61
C ARG A 6 1.42 10.27 -12.54
N THR A 7 2.54 10.89 -12.87
CA THR A 7 3.63 11.04 -11.91
C THR A 7 3.20 11.87 -10.71
N LYS A 8 2.42 12.92 -10.95
CA LYS A 8 1.87 13.74 -9.86
C LYS A 8 1.01 12.92 -8.91
N VAL A 9 0.17 12.06 -9.46
CA VAL A 9 -0.72 11.23 -8.64
C VAL A 9 0.11 10.31 -7.76
N ILE A 10 1.06 9.61 -8.35
CA ILE A 10 1.89 8.66 -7.62
C ILE A 10 2.70 9.39 -6.54
N GLN A 11 3.29 10.52 -6.88
CA GLN A 11 4.06 11.29 -5.92
C GLN A 11 3.20 11.80 -4.77
N HIS A 12 1.98 12.22 -5.08
CA HIS A 12 1.04 12.66 -4.06
C HIS A 12 0.75 11.54 -3.06
N LEU A 13 0.56 10.33 -3.55
CA LEU A 13 0.29 9.18 -2.68
C LEU A 13 1.52 8.80 -1.86
N ILE A 14 2.72 8.94 -2.42
CA ILE A 14 3.95 8.70 -1.68
C ILE A 14 4.11 9.72 -0.55
N ASP A 15 3.81 10.98 -0.83
CA ASP A 15 3.97 12.06 0.14
C ASP A 15 2.90 12.04 1.23
N ASN A 16 1.80 11.35 1.00
CA ASN A 16 0.67 11.31 1.92
C ASN A 16 0.23 9.86 2.18
N PRO A 17 1.11 9.01 2.70
CA PRO A 17 0.82 7.57 2.80
C PRO A 17 -0.30 7.23 3.78
N THR A 18 -0.57 8.10 4.76
CA THR A 18 -1.59 7.85 5.76
C THR A 18 -2.86 8.65 5.54
N LYS A 19 -2.91 9.47 4.49
CA LYS A 19 -4.07 10.30 4.22
C LYS A 19 -5.27 9.47 3.78
N TYR A 20 -5.04 8.36 3.12
CA TYR A 20 -6.09 7.50 2.58
C TYR A 20 -6.13 6.18 3.32
N LYS A 21 -7.30 5.56 3.33
CA LYS A 21 -7.47 4.27 4.01
C LYS A 21 -7.18 3.13 3.04
N TRP A 22 -5.94 2.74 3.00
CA TRP A 22 -5.54 1.58 2.23
C TRP A 22 -5.86 0.31 2.99
N SER A 23 -6.39 -0.69 2.31
CA SER A 23 -6.54 -2.04 2.85
C SER A 23 -5.61 -2.97 2.10
N PHE A 24 -5.06 -3.95 2.80
CA PHE A 24 -4.11 -4.88 2.21
C PHE A 24 -4.72 -6.28 2.13
N ASP A 25 -4.62 -6.88 0.94
CA ASP A 25 -5.04 -8.25 0.70
C ASP A 25 -3.81 -9.12 0.58
N VAL A 26 -3.58 -9.99 1.57
CA VAL A 26 -2.39 -10.84 1.60
C VAL A 26 -2.40 -11.87 0.47
N HIS A 27 -3.57 -12.28 0.02
CA HIS A 27 -3.68 -13.31 -1.03
C HIS A 27 -3.26 -12.80 -2.39
N THR A 28 -3.57 -11.54 -2.66
CA THR A 28 -3.23 -10.94 -3.95
C THR A 28 -2.01 -10.04 -3.85
N ASN A 29 -1.49 -9.84 -2.65
CA ASN A 29 -0.35 -8.96 -2.39
C ASN A 29 -0.61 -7.57 -2.96
N SER A 30 -1.74 -6.99 -2.59
CA SER A 30 -2.15 -5.70 -3.13
C SER A 30 -2.77 -4.80 -2.07
N PHE A 31 -2.56 -3.51 -2.27
CA PHE A 31 -3.24 -2.47 -1.51
C PHE A 31 -4.37 -1.90 -2.35
N GLU A 32 -5.46 -1.57 -1.70
CA GLU A 32 -6.65 -1.05 -2.37
C GLU A 32 -7.23 0.09 -1.55
N MET A 33 -7.65 1.14 -2.23
CA MET A 33 -8.38 2.22 -1.57
C MET A 33 -9.35 2.86 -2.55
N PHE A 34 -10.33 3.53 -2.00
CA PHE A 34 -11.35 4.23 -2.79
C PHE A 34 -11.36 5.69 -2.43
N VAL A 35 -11.50 6.53 -3.43
CA VAL A 35 -11.81 7.94 -3.26
C VAL A 35 -13.05 8.18 -4.11
N ASP A 36 -14.16 8.49 -3.46
CA ASP A 36 -15.46 8.55 -4.12
C ASP A 36 -15.74 7.22 -4.82
N ASN A 37 -15.95 7.22 -6.13
CA ASN A 37 -16.23 6.02 -6.89
C ASN A 37 -15.01 5.48 -7.63
N THR A 38 -13.85 6.02 -7.33
CA THR A 38 -12.61 5.63 -8.00
C THR A 38 -11.81 4.70 -7.12
N GLN A 39 -11.45 3.55 -7.66
CA GLN A 39 -10.68 2.53 -6.97
C GLN A 39 -9.21 2.61 -7.39
N PHE A 40 -8.34 2.58 -6.40
CA PHE A 40 -6.89 2.56 -6.63
C PHE A 40 -6.36 1.23 -6.12
N ILE A 41 -5.63 0.53 -6.98
CA ILE A 41 -5.05 -0.77 -6.63
C ILE A 41 -3.56 -0.71 -6.90
N LEU A 42 -2.78 -1.07 -5.89
CA LEU A 42 -1.33 -1.16 -6.01
C LEU A 42 -0.94 -2.59 -5.68
N LYS A 43 -0.42 -3.31 -6.66
CA LYS A 43 -0.14 -4.73 -6.52
C LYS A 43 1.33 -5.01 -6.79
N ASN A 44 1.93 -5.83 -5.95
CA ASN A 44 3.28 -6.31 -6.17
C ASN A 44 3.21 -7.76 -6.63
N THR A 45 3.62 -8.01 -7.87
CA THR A 45 3.64 -9.36 -8.44
C THR A 45 5.00 -10.03 -8.31
N GLY A 46 6.00 -9.32 -7.75
CA GLY A 46 7.30 -9.90 -7.49
C GLY A 46 7.31 -10.70 -6.19
N ASP A 47 8.43 -11.33 -5.92
CA ASP A 47 8.61 -12.10 -4.69
C ASP A 47 9.28 -11.23 -3.64
N THR A 48 8.50 -10.76 -2.69
CA THR A 48 8.99 -9.87 -1.66
C THR A 48 10.07 -10.54 -0.79
N ALA A 49 9.96 -11.85 -0.59
CA ALA A 49 10.94 -12.57 0.21
C ALA A 49 12.31 -12.59 -0.46
N LEU A 50 12.36 -12.44 -1.77
CA LEU A 50 13.61 -12.36 -2.53
C LEU A 50 13.97 -10.92 -2.87
N TYR A 51 13.29 -9.95 -2.24
CA TYR A 51 13.49 -8.53 -2.53
C TYR A 51 13.24 -8.19 -3.99
N GLU A 52 12.31 -8.90 -4.61
CA GLU A 52 11.90 -8.63 -5.97
C GLU A 52 10.61 -7.82 -5.95
N TYR A 53 10.61 -6.71 -6.68
CA TYR A 53 9.46 -5.82 -6.73
C TYR A 53 9.05 -5.62 -8.17
N ASP A 54 7.84 -6.01 -8.48
CA ASP A 54 7.22 -5.76 -9.78
C ASP A 54 5.85 -5.17 -9.47
N VAL A 55 5.80 -3.87 -9.33
CA VAL A 55 4.63 -3.17 -8.82
C VAL A 55 3.83 -2.61 -9.98
N VAL A 56 2.56 -2.92 -9.99
CA VAL A 56 1.62 -2.35 -10.96
C VAL A 56 0.60 -1.50 -10.23
N PHE A 57 0.20 -0.42 -10.87
CA PHE A 57 -0.76 0.52 -10.33
C PHE A 57 -1.95 0.60 -11.28
N VAL A 58 -3.13 0.35 -10.75
CA VAL A 58 -4.37 0.34 -11.53
C VAL A 58 -5.34 1.31 -10.92
N VAL A 59 -5.91 2.17 -11.75
CA VAL A 59 -6.97 3.09 -11.34
C VAL A 59 -8.22 2.74 -12.13
N LYS A 60 -9.30 2.49 -11.43
CA LYS A 60 -10.57 2.09 -12.02
C LYS A 60 -11.65 3.07 -11.62
N ASP A 61 -12.46 3.48 -12.59
CA ASP A 61 -13.67 4.25 -12.34
C ASP A 61 -14.84 3.49 -12.91
N ARG A 62 -15.68 2.95 -12.01
CA ARG A 62 -16.83 2.16 -12.38
C ARG A 62 -16.42 0.96 -13.24
N LYS A 63 -16.54 1.10 -14.58
CA LYS A 63 -16.28 0.00 -15.51
C LYS A 63 -15.01 0.17 -16.31
N ARG A 64 -14.25 1.23 -16.06
CA ARG A 64 -13.08 1.53 -16.89
C ARG A 64 -11.81 1.55 -16.09
N TYR A 65 -10.74 1.07 -16.74
CA TYR A 65 -9.40 1.18 -16.23
C TYR A 65 -8.79 2.44 -16.80
N PHE A 66 -8.37 3.35 -15.95
CA PHE A 66 -7.71 4.56 -16.39
C PHE A 66 -6.23 4.37 -16.59
N LEU A 67 -5.66 3.53 -15.75
CA LEU A 67 -4.23 3.50 -15.69
C LEU A 67 -3.74 2.14 -15.24
N VAL A 68 -2.77 1.62 -15.95
CA VAL A 68 -2.05 0.43 -15.53
C VAL A 68 -0.60 0.68 -15.85
N ARG A 69 0.24 0.68 -14.85
CA ARG A 69 1.57 1.13 -15.12
C ARG A 69 2.70 0.40 -14.47
N ARG A 70 3.75 0.28 -15.24
CA ARG A 70 5.06 -0.15 -14.80
C ARG A 70 6.13 0.83 -15.24
N ASP A 71 5.76 1.82 -16.06
CA ASP A 71 6.73 2.76 -16.61
C ASP A 71 7.36 3.64 -15.53
N ASP A 72 6.63 3.83 -14.42
CA ASP A 72 7.12 4.61 -13.28
C ASP A 72 7.60 3.70 -12.17
N GLU A 73 8.28 2.65 -12.52
CA GLU A 73 8.66 1.60 -11.58
C GLU A 73 9.33 2.10 -10.30
N PRO A 74 10.32 2.99 -10.34
CA PRO A 74 10.93 3.45 -9.10
C PRO A 74 9.95 4.13 -8.15
N LEU A 75 9.05 4.95 -8.69
CA LEU A 75 8.04 5.62 -7.88
C LEU A 75 7.02 4.63 -7.34
N LEU A 76 6.60 3.69 -8.16
CA LEU A 76 5.64 2.66 -7.72
C LEU A 76 6.24 1.80 -6.62
N ARG A 77 7.51 1.46 -6.74
CA ARG A 77 8.20 0.70 -5.70
C ARG A 77 8.27 1.49 -4.41
N ASP A 78 8.57 2.79 -4.50
CA ASP A 78 8.62 3.64 -3.32
C ASP A 78 7.27 3.72 -2.64
N LEU A 79 6.20 3.87 -3.40
CA LEU A 79 4.85 3.88 -2.85
C LEU A 79 4.54 2.56 -2.17
N TRP A 80 4.83 1.44 -2.83
CA TRP A 80 4.62 0.11 -2.27
C TRP A 80 5.33 -0.03 -0.93
N LEU A 81 6.62 0.34 -0.90
CA LEU A 81 7.41 0.19 0.32
C LEU A 81 6.89 1.04 1.45
N LYS A 82 6.44 2.26 1.16
CA LYS A 82 5.87 3.11 2.19
C LYS A 82 4.61 2.51 2.80
N LEU A 83 3.72 2.02 1.95
CA LEU A 83 2.47 1.42 2.42
C LEU A 83 2.73 0.10 3.14
N TYR A 84 3.61 -0.71 2.60
CA TYR A 84 3.91 -2.02 3.17
C TYR A 84 4.59 -1.90 4.53
N ASN A 85 5.54 -0.98 4.65
CA ASN A 85 6.21 -0.77 5.92
C ASN A 85 5.25 -0.27 6.99
N ALA A 86 4.34 0.63 6.63
CA ALA A 86 3.33 1.11 7.57
C ALA A 86 2.39 -0.03 7.99
N TYR A 87 1.99 -0.88 7.05
CA TYR A 87 1.13 -2.03 7.33
C TYR A 87 1.82 -3.01 8.27
N ILE A 88 3.07 -3.36 7.98
CA ILE A 88 3.82 -4.32 8.80
C ILE A 88 4.03 -3.77 10.20
N SER A 89 4.36 -2.49 10.34
CA SER A 89 4.54 -1.87 11.65
C SER A 89 3.27 -1.93 12.47
N ALA A 90 2.14 -1.59 11.86
CA ALA A 90 0.86 -1.64 12.57
C ALA A 90 0.50 -3.05 13.01
N MET A 91 0.75 -4.04 12.15
CA MET A 91 0.48 -5.43 12.51
C MET A 91 1.41 -5.94 13.59
N TYR A 92 2.67 -5.52 13.55
CA TYR A 92 3.64 -5.92 14.55
C TYR A 92 3.21 -5.40 15.92
N ASP A 93 2.86 -4.13 16.00
CA ASP A 93 2.40 -3.53 17.26
C ASP A 93 1.15 -4.23 17.77
N TYR A 94 0.18 -4.44 16.90
CA TYR A 94 -1.04 -5.13 17.27
C TYR A 94 -0.75 -6.54 17.78
N GLY A 95 0.17 -7.25 17.11
CA GLY A 95 0.53 -8.60 17.50
C GLY A 95 1.15 -8.67 18.89
N TRP A 96 2.04 -7.74 19.18
CA TRP A 96 2.67 -7.72 20.50
C TRP A 96 1.70 -7.31 21.59
N ASP A 97 0.81 -6.37 21.32
CA ASP A 97 -0.25 -6.00 22.25
C ASP A 97 -1.13 -7.21 22.53
N LYS A 98 -1.47 -7.97 21.52
CA LYS A 98 -2.28 -9.17 21.68
C LYS A 98 -1.57 -10.22 22.54
N VAL A 99 -0.28 -10.38 22.32
CA VAL A 99 0.51 -11.33 23.13
C VAL A 99 0.53 -10.90 24.59
N CYS A 100 0.71 -9.60 24.84
CA CYS A 100 0.66 -9.08 26.19
C CYS A 100 -0.69 -9.34 26.85
N ASP A 101 -1.78 -9.15 26.11
CA ASP A 101 -3.12 -9.44 26.63
C ASP A 101 -3.27 -10.91 27.01
N VAL A 102 -2.80 -11.80 26.14
CA VAL A 102 -2.89 -13.24 26.38
C VAL A 102 -2.09 -13.63 27.62
N LEU A 103 -0.92 -13.05 27.78
CA LEU A 103 -0.03 -13.35 28.91
C LEU A 103 -0.36 -12.51 30.14
N LYS A 104 -1.31 -11.59 30.02
CA LYS A 104 -1.73 -10.71 31.10
C LYS A 104 -0.60 -9.82 31.61
N LEU A 105 0.19 -9.32 30.67
CA LEU A 105 1.27 -8.39 30.96
C LEU A 105 0.81 -6.94 30.77
N ASP A 106 1.44 -6.04 31.53
CA ASP A 106 1.15 -4.62 31.38
C ASP A 106 2.06 -4.02 30.31
N TYR A 107 1.52 -3.87 29.12
CA TYR A 107 2.31 -3.37 27.99
C TYR A 107 2.26 -1.86 27.85
N ASN A 108 1.53 -1.18 28.73
CA ASN A 108 1.48 0.28 28.76
C ASN A 108 2.54 0.87 29.65
N GLU A 109 3.19 0.05 30.39
CA GLU A 109 4.21 0.49 31.32
C GLU A 109 5.47 0.88 30.57
N LYS A 110 6.00 2.00 30.89
CA LYS A 110 7.21 2.50 30.25
C LYS A 110 8.36 2.57 31.24
#